data_c0fc8c0ebea8ca3d568f044af04b2476
#
_entry.id   c0fc8c0ebea8ca3d568f044af04b2476
#
_cell.length_a   1.000
_cell.length_b   1.000
_cell.length_c   1.000
_cell.angle_alpha   90.00
_cell.angle_beta   90.00
_cell.angle_gamma   90.00
#
_symmetry.space_group_name_H-M   'P 1'
#
loop_
_entity.id
_entity.type
_entity.pdbx_description
1 polymer ?
#
loop_
_entity_poly.entity_id
_entity_poly.type
_entity_poly.pdbx_seq_one_letter_code
_entity_poly.pdbx_strand_id
1 'polypeptide(L)'
;MTTLAPIPGREEATDPRDPLLRLTTFFDEGTVELLHPRDRSGVLAAVGEVDGVRTVSYCTDGTVMGGAMGVVGCAHIVNAIDTAIAEQTPVVGIWHSGGARLAEGVEGLHAVGGVFEAMVRASGYIPQISVVVGFAAGGAAYGPALTDVVIMAPEGRVFVTGPDVVKSVTGESVTMEELGGPHTHGKRSGVSHITADSEADAYWRARRLVSTFSRQGQIDLARAAAGDTDLRALLPESNRRAYDVHPIVEALLDLQVAEDGVTEISTFEELQAKWAPNITIGFGRLAGRSVGVIANNPLRMGGCLNSEAAEKASRFVRLCDAFGVPIVVVTDVPGYLPGVGQEWNGVVRRGAKLLHSFAECTVPRVTLVTRKIYGGAYIAMNSRALGATAVFAWPGSEVAVMGAKAAVGILHKKALAAAPEEERDALHERLAVEHEQIAGGVGRARSIGVVDEIIDPALTRSRIAEAVAAAPARRGRHKNIPL
;
A
#
# COMPACT_ATOMS: atom_id res chain seq x y z
N MET A 1 27.68 -8.08 -37.24
CA MET A 1 28.33 -8.45 -35.98
C MET A 1 29.15 -7.26 -35.53
N THR A 2 28.55 -6.36 -34.75
CA THR A 2 29.24 -5.21 -34.18
C THR A 2 29.59 -5.59 -32.76
N THR A 3 30.86 -5.85 -32.54
CA THR A 3 31.44 -6.12 -31.21
C THR A 3 31.25 -4.89 -30.34
N LEU A 4 30.41 -4.99 -29.35
CA LEU A 4 30.25 -4.00 -28.29
C LEU A 4 31.59 -3.86 -27.55
N ALA A 5 32.08 -2.61 -27.44
CA ALA A 5 33.28 -2.29 -26.70
C ALA A 5 33.09 -2.56 -25.21
N PRO A 6 34.09 -3.12 -24.52
CA PRO A 6 34.02 -3.31 -23.06
C PRO A 6 33.92 -1.94 -22.37
N ILE A 7 33.14 -1.88 -21.31
CA ILE A 7 32.97 -0.70 -20.45
C ILE A 7 34.36 -0.22 -20.02
N PRO A 8 34.81 1.02 -20.35
CA PRO A 8 36.11 1.49 -19.94
C PRO A 8 36.12 1.79 -18.44
N GLY A 9 37.07 1.18 -17.71
CA GLY A 9 37.48 1.59 -16.37
C GLY A 9 36.59 1.10 -15.25
N ARG A 10 36.78 -0.13 -14.80
CA ARG A 10 36.64 -0.48 -13.39
C ARG A 10 37.77 0.21 -12.60
N GLU A 11 37.79 1.53 -12.51
CA GLU A 11 38.27 2.16 -11.29
C GLU A 11 37.18 1.86 -10.26
N GLU A 12 37.51 1.12 -9.22
CA GLU A 12 36.58 0.79 -8.13
C GLU A 12 35.95 2.09 -7.64
N ALA A 13 34.66 2.28 -7.90
CA ALA A 13 33.92 3.40 -7.39
C ALA A 13 33.93 3.25 -5.86
N THR A 14 34.74 4.02 -5.16
CA THR A 14 34.93 3.95 -3.71
C THR A 14 33.84 4.74 -2.97
N ASP A 15 33.12 5.60 -3.64
CA ASP A 15 32.04 6.41 -3.05
C ASP A 15 30.69 5.67 -3.15
N PRO A 16 30.06 5.32 -2.02
CA PRO A 16 28.76 4.65 -2.02
C PRO A 16 27.62 5.45 -2.66
N ARG A 17 27.84 6.75 -2.91
CA ARG A 17 26.87 7.64 -3.58
C ARG A 17 27.01 7.61 -5.11
N ASP A 18 28.00 6.90 -5.65
CA ASP A 18 28.19 6.81 -7.09
C ASP A 18 26.99 6.15 -7.78
N PRO A 19 26.35 6.81 -8.77
CA PRO A 19 25.14 6.30 -9.41
C PRO A 19 25.37 5.01 -10.21
N LEU A 20 26.56 4.78 -10.75
CA LEU A 20 26.86 3.53 -11.46
C LEU A 20 26.94 2.35 -10.48
N LEU A 21 27.58 2.56 -9.32
CA LEU A 21 27.63 1.54 -8.27
C LEU A 21 26.21 1.20 -7.80
N ARG A 22 25.36 2.20 -7.56
CA ARG A 22 23.97 1.99 -7.14
C ARG A 22 23.15 1.24 -8.18
N LEU A 23 23.27 1.60 -9.45
CA LEU A 23 22.57 0.93 -10.55
C LEU A 23 23.04 -0.51 -10.71
N THR A 24 24.36 -0.77 -10.66
CA THR A 24 24.91 -2.14 -10.77
C THR A 24 24.56 -3.00 -9.56
N THR A 25 24.34 -2.41 -8.37
CA THR A 25 23.86 -3.12 -7.17
C THR A 25 22.35 -3.43 -7.26
N PHE A 26 21.58 -2.55 -7.89
CA PHE A 26 20.13 -2.73 -8.02
C PHE A 26 19.76 -3.77 -9.09
N PHE A 27 20.42 -3.78 -10.24
CA PHE A 27 20.15 -4.72 -11.34
C PHE A 27 20.83 -6.08 -11.15
N ASP A 28 20.40 -7.06 -11.93
CA ASP A 28 21.04 -8.36 -12.04
C ASP A 28 22.44 -8.20 -12.64
N GLU A 29 23.39 -9.01 -12.21
CA GLU A 29 24.80 -8.93 -12.61
C GLU A 29 24.95 -9.00 -14.15
N GLY A 30 25.67 -8.06 -14.71
CA GLY A 30 26.00 -8.03 -16.15
C GLY A 30 24.86 -7.59 -17.07
N THR A 31 23.70 -7.14 -16.54
CA THR A 31 22.55 -6.73 -17.37
C THR A 31 22.43 -5.22 -17.59
N VAL A 32 23.26 -4.42 -16.92
CA VAL A 32 23.18 -2.95 -16.95
C VAL A 32 23.61 -2.40 -18.30
N GLU A 33 22.71 -1.69 -18.94
CA GLU A 33 22.94 -0.93 -20.19
C GLU A 33 22.61 0.55 -19.94
N LEU A 34 23.59 1.43 -20.07
CA LEU A 34 23.40 2.86 -19.87
C LEU A 34 22.56 3.46 -20.99
N LEU A 35 21.55 4.27 -20.66
CA LEU A 35 20.72 5.01 -21.63
C LEU A 35 21.45 6.23 -22.23
N HIS A 36 22.50 6.68 -21.60
CA HIS A 36 23.35 7.76 -22.06
C HIS A 36 24.77 7.62 -21.47
N PRO A 37 25.82 8.18 -22.09
CA PRO A 37 27.16 8.21 -21.51
C PRO A 37 27.16 8.95 -20.16
N ARG A 38 28.02 8.54 -19.23
CA ARG A 38 28.20 9.28 -17.96
C ARG A 38 28.70 10.69 -18.24
N ASP A 39 28.02 11.67 -17.69
CA ASP A 39 28.34 13.09 -17.80
C ASP A 39 28.30 13.79 -16.42
N ARG A 40 28.35 15.11 -16.40
CA ARG A 40 28.22 15.93 -15.17
C ARG A 40 26.80 16.45 -14.93
N SER A 41 25.80 15.83 -15.53
CA SER A 41 24.41 16.24 -15.37
C SER A 41 23.87 16.05 -13.95
N GLY A 42 24.47 15.16 -13.15
CA GLY A 42 24.01 14.78 -11.83
C GLY A 42 22.94 13.67 -11.86
N VAL A 43 22.78 13.00 -13.01
CA VAL A 43 21.86 11.86 -13.19
C VAL A 43 22.51 10.82 -14.08
N LEU A 44 22.34 9.55 -13.73
CA LEU A 44 22.67 8.41 -14.59
C LEU A 44 21.42 7.54 -14.74
N ALA A 45 21.12 7.13 -15.97
CA ALA A 45 19.98 6.28 -16.27
C ALA A 45 20.42 5.02 -17.03
N ALA A 46 19.77 3.90 -16.74
CA ALA A 46 20.10 2.60 -17.30
C ALA A 46 18.84 1.75 -17.48
N VAL A 47 18.97 0.74 -18.34
CA VAL A 47 18.08 -0.40 -18.45
C VAL A 47 18.83 -1.62 -17.97
N GLY A 48 18.13 -2.57 -17.37
CA GLY A 48 18.70 -3.84 -16.94
C GLY A 48 17.60 -4.82 -16.58
N GLU A 49 18.01 -5.92 -15.97
CA GLU A 49 17.05 -6.91 -15.46
C GLU A 49 17.00 -6.88 -13.93
N VAL A 50 15.84 -7.15 -13.38
CA VAL A 50 15.56 -7.33 -11.95
C VAL A 50 14.87 -8.68 -11.79
N ASP A 51 15.58 -9.67 -11.28
CA ASP A 51 15.13 -11.06 -11.25
C ASP A 51 14.67 -11.54 -12.64
N GLY A 52 15.39 -11.13 -13.70
CA GLY A 52 15.08 -11.39 -15.10
C GLY A 52 13.84 -10.62 -15.63
N VAL A 53 13.38 -9.57 -14.95
CA VAL A 53 12.37 -8.63 -15.44
C VAL A 53 13.05 -7.39 -15.98
N ARG A 54 12.87 -7.09 -17.28
CA ARG A 54 13.39 -5.85 -17.87
C ARG A 54 12.81 -4.64 -17.14
N THR A 55 13.69 -3.77 -16.67
CA THR A 55 13.37 -2.63 -15.80
C THR A 55 14.22 -1.44 -16.19
N VAL A 56 13.65 -0.25 -16.15
CA VAL A 56 14.39 1.01 -16.31
C VAL A 56 14.68 1.60 -14.94
N SER A 57 15.88 2.15 -14.75
CA SER A 57 16.21 2.88 -13.52
C SER A 57 16.97 4.16 -13.83
N TYR A 58 16.74 5.18 -13.02
CA TYR A 58 17.58 6.38 -12.97
C TYR A 58 18.02 6.64 -11.55
N CYS A 59 19.24 7.16 -11.43
CA CYS A 59 19.85 7.48 -10.14
C CYS A 59 20.38 8.91 -10.16
N THR A 60 19.98 9.73 -9.19
CA THR A 60 20.57 11.05 -8.97
C THR A 60 21.93 10.91 -8.30
N ASP A 61 22.94 11.63 -8.82
CA ASP A 61 24.34 11.51 -8.42
C ASP A 61 24.67 12.42 -7.22
N GLY A 62 24.60 11.87 -6.03
CA GLY A 62 24.94 12.59 -4.79
C GLY A 62 26.40 13.08 -4.73
N THR A 63 27.29 12.62 -5.61
CA THR A 63 28.70 13.06 -5.68
C THR A 63 28.85 14.37 -6.48
N VAL A 64 27.86 14.71 -7.33
CA VAL A 64 27.85 15.90 -8.16
C VAL A 64 26.89 16.94 -7.59
N MET A 65 27.41 18.01 -7.00
CA MET A 65 26.62 19.12 -6.43
C MET A 65 25.50 18.66 -5.47
N GLY A 66 25.74 17.58 -4.69
CA GLY A 66 24.74 16.99 -3.81
C GLY A 66 23.51 16.43 -4.56
N GLY A 67 23.67 15.98 -5.78
CA GLY A 67 22.59 15.42 -6.60
C GLY A 67 21.62 16.49 -7.15
N ALA A 68 22.02 17.76 -7.18
CA ALA A 68 21.18 18.81 -7.75
C ALA A 68 20.94 18.58 -9.24
N MET A 69 19.67 18.58 -9.65
CA MET A 69 19.24 18.30 -11.01
C MET A 69 19.21 19.58 -11.84
N GLY A 70 19.98 19.59 -12.93
CA GLY A 70 19.94 20.62 -13.96
C GLY A 70 19.10 20.21 -15.17
N VAL A 71 19.04 21.05 -16.18
CA VAL A 71 18.27 20.83 -17.41
C VAL A 71 18.63 19.48 -18.06
N VAL A 72 19.92 19.17 -18.20
CA VAL A 72 20.38 17.91 -18.81
C VAL A 72 20.02 16.70 -17.95
N GLY A 73 20.23 16.77 -16.62
CA GLY A 73 19.89 15.68 -15.72
C GLY A 73 18.39 15.39 -15.69
N CYS A 74 17.55 16.43 -15.70
CA CYS A 74 16.10 16.27 -15.85
C CYS A 74 15.72 15.61 -17.19
N ALA A 75 16.39 15.98 -18.29
CA ALA A 75 16.16 15.36 -19.60
C ALA A 75 16.50 13.85 -19.58
N HIS A 76 17.54 13.44 -18.85
CA HIS A 76 17.88 12.01 -18.68
C HIS A 76 16.80 11.25 -17.91
N ILE A 77 16.22 11.86 -16.85
CA ILE A 77 15.10 11.26 -16.11
C ILE A 77 13.87 11.12 -17.01
N VAL A 78 13.52 12.18 -17.77
CA VAL A 78 12.40 12.15 -18.71
C VAL A 78 12.59 11.05 -19.75
N ASN A 79 13.79 10.95 -20.35
CA ASN A 79 14.11 9.90 -21.32
C ASN A 79 13.99 8.48 -20.71
N ALA A 80 14.44 8.29 -19.47
CA ALA A 80 14.29 7.00 -18.76
C ALA A 80 12.81 6.64 -18.58
N ILE A 81 11.98 7.59 -18.14
CA ILE A 81 10.54 7.38 -17.99
C ILE A 81 9.87 7.08 -19.34
N ASP A 82 10.21 7.82 -20.39
CA ASP A 82 9.67 7.63 -21.74
C ASP A 82 10.08 6.27 -22.33
N THR A 83 11.31 5.83 -22.07
CA THR A 83 11.79 4.48 -22.42
C THR A 83 10.95 3.42 -21.71
N ALA A 84 10.74 3.56 -20.40
CA ALA A 84 9.92 2.64 -19.63
C ALA A 84 8.46 2.59 -20.10
N ILE A 85 7.87 3.74 -20.46
CA ILE A 85 6.52 3.81 -21.06
C ILE A 85 6.49 3.07 -22.41
N ALA A 86 7.46 3.32 -23.28
CA ALA A 86 7.52 2.71 -24.62
C ALA A 86 7.68 1.18 -24.54
N GLU A 87 8.50 0.71 -23.61
CA GLU A 87 8.74 -0.72 -23.38
C GLU A 87 7.70 -1.38 -22.46
N GLN A 88 6.79 -0.61 -21.85
CA GLN A 88 5.81 -1.08 -20.87
C GLN A 88 6.43 -1.83 -19.68
N THR A 89 7.57 -1.33 -19.19
CA THR A 89 8.34 -1.90 -18.10
C THR A 89 8.26 -1.03 -16.85
N PRO A 90 8.52 -1.58 -15.64
CA PRO A 90 8.65 -0.77 -14.44
C PRO A 90 9.78 0.26 -14.56
N VAL A 91 9.62 1.38 -13.86
CA VAL A 91 10.69 2.37 -13.68
C VAL A 91 10.99 2.55 -12.18
N VAL A 92 12.29 2.55 -11.83
CA VAL A 92 12.75 2.73 -10.44
C VAL A 92 13.65 3.96 -10.36
N GLY A 93 13.23 4.95 -9.58
CA GLY A 93 14.05 6.13 -9.30
C GLY A 93 14.84 5.97 -8.00
N ILE A 94 16.17 6.11 -8.06
CA ILE A 94 17.05 6.11 -6.88
C ILE A 94 17.42 7.55 -6.57
N TRP A 95 16.98 8.05 -5.40
CA TRP A 95 17.01 9.46 -5.09
C TRP A 95 18.05 9.81 -4.04
N HIS A 96 18.96 10.73 -4.42
CA HIS A 96 19.87 11.46 -3.54
C HIS A 96 20.07 12.85 -4.15
N SER A 97 19.16 13.81 -3.90
CA SER A 97 19.09 15.06 -4.65
C SER A 97 18.74 16.27 -3.80
N GLY A 98 19.55 17.32 -3.90
CA GLY A 98 19.30 18.65 -3.31
C GLY A 98 18.22 19.47 -4.03
N GLY A 99 17.57 18.92 -5.07
CA GLY A 99 16.56 19.63 -5.85
C GLY A 99 17.11 20.24 -7.13
N ALA A 100 16.50 21.32 -7.62
CA ALA A 100 16.94 22.02 -8.81
C ALA A 100 18.30 22.70 -8.62
N ARG A 101 19.15 22.71 -9.65
CA ARG A 101 20.41 23.45 -9.64
C ARG A 101 20.16 24.95 -9.59
N LEU A 102 20.56 25.59 -8.50
CA LEU A 102 20.38 27.03 -8.28
C LEU A 102 21.06 27.88 -9.37
N ALA A 103 22.21 27.43 -9.86
CA ALA A 103 22.95 28.15 -10.91
C ALA A 103 22.24 28.19 -12.28
N GLU A 104 21.30 27.26 -12.54
CA GLU A 104 20.51 27.23 -13.77
C GLU A 104 19.18 28.00 -13.63
N GLY A 105 18.88 28.53 -12.44
CA GLY A 105 17.76 29.43 -12.21
C GLY A 105 16.40 28.85 -12.64
N VAL A 106 15.64 29.65 -13.38
CA VAL A 106 14.29 29.29 -13.84
C VAL A 106 14.29 28.14 -14.85
N GLU A 107 15.35 27.96 -15.62
CA GLU A 107 15.48 26.87 -16.58
C GLU A 107 15.56 25.51 -15.87
N GLY A 108 16.33 25.42 -14.76
CA GLY A 108 16.36 24.24 -13.91
C GLY A 108 15.00 23.92 -13.29
N LEU A 109 14.26 24.94 -12.84
CA LEU A 109 12.90 24.74 -12.31
C LEU A 109 11.93 24.25 -13.39
N HIS A 110 12.00 24.81 -14.58
CA HIS A 110 11.19 24.37 -15.73
C HIS A 110 11.48 22.91 -16.08
N ALA A 111 12.75 22.52 -16.09
CA ALA A 111 13.16 21.14 -16.37
C ALA A 111 12.66 20.15 -15.31
N VAL A 112 12.67 20.51 -14.03
CA VAL A 112 12.05 19.68 -12.96
C VAL A 112 10.55 19.53 -13.19
N GLY A 113 9.86 20.58 -13.65
CA GLY A 113 8.44 20.49 -14.05
C GLY A 113 8.21 19.45 -15.15
N GLY A 114 9.13 19.33 -16.11
CA GLY A 114 9.09 18.29 -17.15
C GLY A 114 9.24 16.87 -16.61
N VAL A 115 10.05 16.68 -15.55
CA VAL A 115 10.14 15.38 -14.84
C VAL A 115 8.79 15.01 -14.22
N PHE A 116 8.12 15.94 -13.54
CA PHE A 116 6.81 15.69 -12.95
C PHE A 116 5.75 15.34 -14.00
N GLU A 117 5.77 16.03 -15.13
CA GLU A 117 4.87 15.74 -16.25
C GLU A 117 5.10 14.31 -16.78
N ALA A 118 6.36 13.88 -16.96
CA ALA A 118 6.70 12.53 -17.40
C ALA A 118 6.22 11.47 -16.39
N MET A 119 6.41 11.71 -15.08
CA MET A 119 5.89 10.83 -14.03
C MET A 119 4.37 10.72 -14.07
N VAL A 120 3.66 11.82 -14.32
CA VAL A 120 2.20 11.81 -14.44
C VAL A 120 1.75 11.08 -15.71
N ARG A 121 2.49 11.18 -16.83
CA ARG A 121 2.23 10.36 -18.04
C ARG A 121 2.33 8.87 -17.71
N ALA A 122 3.36 8.45 -16.98
CA ALA A 122 3.61 7.07 -16.58
C ALA A 122 2.59 6.54 -15.55
N SER A 123 2.02 7.43 -14.70
CA SER A 123 1.12 7.08 -13.61
C SER A 123 -0.05 6.20 -14.06
N GLY A 124 -0.25 5.07 -13.38
CA GLY A 124 -1.28 4.07 -13.68
C GLY A 124 -1.06 3.32 -15.00
N TYR A 125 0.01 3.62 -15.74
CA TYR A 125 0.36 2.94 -17.00
C TYR A 125 1.46 1.91 -16.79
N ILE A 126 2.56 2.31 -16.16
CA ILE A 126 3.67 1.46 -15.71
C ILE A 126 3.92 1.65 -14.22
N PRO A 127 4.41 0.62 -13.50
CA PRO A 127 4.80 0.76 -12.10
C PRO A 127 5.97 1.73 -11.93
N GLN A 128 5.83 2.67 -10.99
CA GLN A 128 6.85 3.64 -10.63
C GLN A 128 7.24 3.45 -9.16
N ILE A 129 8.48 3.13 -8.88
CA ILE A 129 8.99 2.89 -7.52
C ILE A 129 10.09 3.90 -7.24
N SER A 130 10.05 4.55 -6.08
CA SER A 130 11.11 5.44 -5.61
C SER A 130 11.85 4.84 -4.43
N VAL A 131 13.18 4.81 -4.52
CA VAL A 131 14.10 4.42 -3.44
C VAL A 131 14.87 5.66 -3.01
N VAL A 132 14.61 6.16 -1.82
CA VAL A 132 15.25 7.37 -1.27
C VAL A 132 16.40 6.94 -0.37
N VAL A 133 17.63 7.09 -0.87
CA VAL A 133 18.87 6.64 -0.21
C VAL A 133 19.69 7.78 0.40
N GLY A 134 19.29 9.01 0.17
CA GLY A 134 19.85 10.22 0.72
C GLY A 134 18.77 11.29 0.83
N PHE A 135 19.12 12.56 0.87
CA PHE A 135 18.08 13.59 0.88
C PHE A 135 17.42 13.73 -0.51
N ALA A 136 16.11 13.99 -0.51
CA ALA A 136 15.32 14.43 -1.62
C ALA A 136 14.63 15.73 -1.20
N ALA A 137 15.24 16.87 -1.56
CA ALA A 137 14.88 18.17 -1.04
C ALA A 137 14.31 19.09 -2.13
N GLY A 138 13.50 20.07 -1.73
CA GLY A 138 12.90 21.03 -2.65
C GLY A 138 12.06 20.36 -3.76
N GLY A 139 12.36 20.66 -5.02
CA GLY A 139 11.69 20.02 -6.16
C GLY A 139 11.83 18.49 -6.18
N ALA A 140 12.99 17.96 -5.74
CA ALA A 140 13.21 16.51 -5.65
C ALA A 140 12.33 15.80 -4.61
N ALA A 141 11.76 16.51 -3.63
CA ALA A 141 10.87 15.92 -2.64
C ALA A 141 9.54 15.44 -3.27
N TYR A 142 9.07 16.11 -4.28
CA TYR A 142 7.81 15.74 -4.96
C TYR A 142 7.98 14.56 -5.92
N GLY A 143 9.20 14.32 -6.44
CA GLY A 143 9.45 13.17 -7.33
C GLY A 143 9.01 11.85 -6.70
N PRO A 144 9.56 11.43 -5.55
CA PRO A 144 9.12 10.23 -4.86
C PRO A 144 7.61 10.22 -4.57
N ALA A 145 7.05 11.34 -4.11
CA ALA A 145 5.63 11.43 -3.76
C ALA A 145 4.68 11.23 -4.94
N LEU A 146 5.13 11.47 -6.18
CA LEU A 146 4.37 11.24 -7.42
C LEU A 146 4.39 9.77 -7.88
N THR A 147 5.28 8.94 -7.33
CA THR A 147 5.40 7.53 -7.71
C THR A 147 4.41 6.64 -6.92
N ASP A 148 4.29 5.38 -7.34
CA ASP A 148 3.33 4.43 -6.76
C ASP A 148 3.74 3.96 -5.37
N VAL A 149 5.03 3.69 -5.17
CA VAL A 149 5.59 3.23 -3.89
C VAL A 149 6.88 3.98 -3.58
N VAL A 150 7.00 4.45 -2.34
CA VAL A 150 8.20 5.12 -1.81
C VAL A 150 8.84 4.24 -0.75
N ILE A 151 10.10 3.87 -0.97
CA ILE A 151 10.95 3.13 -0.03
C ILE A 151 12.00 4.11 0.50
N MET A 152 12.13 4.24 1.80
CA MET A 152 13.14 5.10 2.42
C MET A 152 14.18 4.24 3.14
N ALA A 153 15.44 4.36 2.71
CA ALA A 153 16.60 3.82 3.43
C ALA A 153 16.89 4.65 4.69
N PRO A 154 17.70 4.16 5.63
CA PRO A 154 17.98 4.89 6.89
C PRO A 154 18.48 6.32 6.71
N GLU A 155 19.26 6.57 5.65
CA GLU A 155 19.78 7.90 5.31
C GLU A 155 18.83 8.73 4.43
N GLY A 156 17.70 8.17 4.04
CA GLY A 156 16.67 8.84 3.23
C GLY A 156 16.04 10.01 3.99
N ARG A 157 15.94 11.16 3.35
CA ARG A 157 15.27 12.36 3.90
C ARG A 157 14.44 13.03 2.81
N VAL A 158 13.17 13.30 3.11
CA VAL A 158 12.27 13.97 2.17
C VAL A 158 11.70 15.21 2.83
N PHE A 159 11.97 16.39 2.27
CA PHE A 159 11.38 17.64 2.78
C PHE A 159 11.36 18.72 1.68
N VAL A 160 10.33 19.55 1.69
CA VAL A 160 10.20 20.65 0.70
C VAL A 160 11.23 21.74 1.00
N THR A 161 11.43 22.07 2.28
CA THR A 161 12.40 23.07 2.73
C THR A 161 13.23 22.48 3.88
N GLY A 162 14.55 22.68 3.83
CA GLY A 162 15.47 22.15 4.85
C GLY A 162 15.34 22.85 6.20
N PRO A 163 15.95 22.27 7.27
CA PRO A 163 15.87 22.78 8.64
C PRO A 163 16.27 24.25 8.80
N ASP A 164 17.29 24.72 8.06
CA ASP A 164 17.76 26.11 8.13
C ASP A 164 16.71 27.10 7.64
N VAL A 165 15.98 26.75 6.58
CA VAL A 165 14.88 27.58 6.05
C VAL A 165 13.71 27.57 7.03
N VAL A 166 13.35 26.41 7.58
CA VAL A 166 12.31 26.30 8.61
C VAL A 166 12.67 27.21 9.78
N LYS A 167 13.89 27.12 10.30
CA LYS A 167 14.33 27.94 11.41
C LYS A 167 14.31 29.45 11.10
N SER A 168 14.73 29.83 9.90
CA SER A 168 14.78 31.26 9.51
C SER A 168 13.39 31.88 9.33
N VAL A 169 12.38 31.08 8.93
CA VAL A 169 11.04 31.59 8.63
C VAL A 169 10.07 31.40 9.81
N THR A 170 10.14 30.30 10.53
CA THR A 170 9.18 29.95 11.60
C THR A 170 9.79 30.08 13.01
N GLY A 171 11.12 30.11 13.12
CA GLY A 171 11.85 30.07 14.39
C GLY A 171 11.98 28.65 14.97
N GLU A 172 11.39 27.64 14.35
CA GLU A 172 11.44 26.25 14.82
C GLU A 172 12.82 25.65 14.57
N SER A 173 13.38 24.97 15.56
CA SER A 173 14.62 24.21 15.43
C SER A 173 14.28 22.72 15.30
N VAL A 174 14.68 22.10 14.20
CA VAL A 174 14.38 20.70 13.88
C VAL A 174 15.58 20.10 13.16
N THR A 175 15.86 18.80 13.39
CA THR A 175 16.87 18.06 12.63
C THR A 175 16.31 17.58 11.29
N MET A 176 17.18 17.21 10.35
CA MET A 176 16.74 16.61 9.07
C MET A 176 15.93 15.31 9.29
N GLU A 177 16.32 14.51 10.30
CA GLU A 177 15.63 13.27 10.68
C GLU A 177 14.22 13.56 11.20
N GLU A 178 14.09 14.49 12.12
CA GLU A 178 12.78 14.85 12.69
C GLU A 178 11.87 15.53 11.67
N LEU A 179 12.43 16.29 10.72
CA LEU A 179 11.67 17.00 9.69
C LEU A 179 11.16 16.03 8.60
N GLY A 180 12.04 15.17 8.08
CA GLY A 180 11.72 14.38 6.90
C GLY A 180 12.40 13.01 6.82
N GLY A 181 12.81 12.43 7.96
CA GLY A 181 13.40 11.11 8.01
C GLY A 181 12.40 9.97 7.86
N PRO A 182 12.88 8.72 7.67
CA PRO A 182 12.03 7.54 7.47
C PRO A 182 11.03 7.31 8.59
N HIS A 183 11.43 7.57 9.85
CA HIS A 183 10.56 7.43 11.00
C HIS A 183 9.39 8.45 10.96
N THR A 184 9.67 9.68 10.61
CA THR A 184 8.67 10.75 10.51
C THR A 184 7.69 10.46 9.39
N HIS A 185 8.19 10.16 8.19
CA HIS A 185 7.33 9.87 7.05
C HIS A 185 6.61 8.52 7.14
N GLY A 186 7.23 7.51 7.75
CA GLY A 186 6.59 6.22 7.97
C GLY A 186 5.51 6.21 9.06
N LYS A 187 5.46 7.23 9.94
CA LYS A 187 4.51 7.26 11.06
C LYS A 187 3.54 8.44 11.05
N ARG A 188 3.97 9.62 10.59
CA ARG A 188 3.18 10.85 10.71
C ARG A 188 2.53 11.29 9.41
N SER A 189 3.28 11.30 8.30
CA SER A 189 2.77 11.81 7.03
C SER A 189 2.30 10.73 6.05
N GLY A 190 2.76 9.48 6.22
CA GLY A 190 2.44 8.38 5.31
C GLY A 190 3.14 8.46 3.94
N VAL A 191 4.07 9.39 3.73
CA VAL A 191 4.83 9.48 2.47
C VAL A 191 5.68 8.24 2.24
N SER A 192 6.34 7.71 3.28
CA SER A 192 7.09 6.46 3.19
C SER A 192 6.15 5.27 3.23
N HIS A 193 6.12 4.49 2.18
CA HIS A 193 5.39 3.22 2.14
C HIS A 193 6.17 2.11 2.85
N ILE A 194 7.48 2.07 2.66
CA ILE A 194 8.39 1.10 3.28
C ILE A 194 9.57 1.85 3.91
N THR A 195 9.85 1.56 5.17
CA THR A 195 11.07 1.99 5.83
C THR A 195 12.02 0.81 5.85
N ALA A 196 13.12 0.92 5.12
CA ALA A 196 14.13 -0.13 5.00
C ALA A 196 15.17 -0.01 6.10
N ASP A 197 15.80 -1.14 6.46
CA ASP A 197 16.82 -1.21 7.51
C ASP A 197 18.23 -0.86 6.98
N SER A 198 18.43 -0.91 5.66
CA SER A 198 19.66 -0.53 4.97
C SER A 198 19.37 -0.09 3.52
N GLU A 199 20.37 0.46 2.82
CA GLU A 199 20.27 0.73 1.38
C GLU A 199 20.10 -0.58 0.59
N ALA A 200 20.77 -1.65 0.99
CA ALA A 200 20.62 -2.98 0.38
C ALA A 200 19.21 -3.56 0.58
N ASP A 201 18.65 -3.45 1.79
CA ASP A 201 17.26 -3.85 2.06
C ASP A 201 16.26 -3.01 1.22
N ALA A 202 16.53 -1.72 1.03
CA ALA A 202 15.69 -0.88 0.17
C ALA A 202 15.69 -1.38 -1.29
N TYR A 203 16.84 -1.78 -1.83
CA TYR A 203 16.92 -2.36 -3.17
C TYR A 203 16.24 -3.73 -3.24
N TRP A 204 16.44 -4.60 -2.27
CA TRP A 204 15.77 -5.89 -2.21
C TRP A 204 14.25 -5.76 -2.21
N ARG A 205 13.69 -4.83 -1.42
CA ARG A 205 12.25 -4.54 -1.41
C ARG A 205 11.74 -3.96 -2.74
N ALA A 206 12.52 -3.07 -3.36
CA ALA A 206 12.19 -2.54 -4.69
C ALA A 206 12.15 -3.65 -5.75
N ARG A 207 13.10 -4.57 -5.74
CA ARG A 207 13.15 -5.75 -6.61
C ARG A 207 11.91 -6.64 -6.42
N ARG A 208 11.50 -6.90 -5.18
CA ARG A 208 10.27 -7.64 -4.87
C ARG A 208 9.02 -6.96 -5.45
N LEU A 209 8.92 -5.64 -5.34
CA LEU A 209 7.79 -4.89 -5.93
C LEU A 209 7.80 -4.97 -7.46
N VAL A 210 8.96 -4.86 -8.11
CA VAL A 210 9.09 -5.08 -9.56
C VAL A 210 8.54 -6.46 -9.93
N SER A 211 8.94 -7.52 -9.21
CA SER A 211 8.41 -8.87 -9.42
C SER A 211 6.91 -8.99 -9.14
N THR A 212 6.41 -8.33 -8.09
CA THR A 212 4.98 -8.34 -7.72
C THR A 212 4.09 -7.80 -8.82
N PHE A 213 4.49 -6.70 -9.48
CA PHE A 213 3.72 -6.08 -10.55
C PHE A 213 3.92 -6.77 -11.91
N SER A 214 5.13 -7.27 -12.21
CA SER A 214 5.47 -7.80 -13.53
C SER A 214 5.26 -9.31 -13.66
N ARG A 215 5.41 -10.06 -12.57
CA ARG A 215 5.28 -11.52 -12.52
C ARG A 215 4.16 -11.94 -11.58
N GLN A 216 2.95 -11.51 -11.91
CA GLN A 216 1.80 -11.73 -11.02
C GLN A 216 1.41 -13.20 -10.82
N GLY A 217 1.79 -14.11 -11.72
CA GLY A 217 1.44 -15.52 -11.64
C GLY A 217 -0.04 -15.80 -11.88
N GLN A 218 -0.46 -17.02 -11.55
CA GLN A 218 -1.84 -17.47 -11.62
C GLN A 218 -2.18 -18.26 -10.34
N ILE A 219 -3.45 -18.35 -10.00
CA ILE A 219 -3.92 -19.15 -8.86
C ILE A 219 -3.76 -20.64 -9.20
N ASP A 220 -3.07 -21.36 -8.33
CA ASP A 220 -3.04 -22.83 -8.28
C ASP A 220 -4.00 -23.31 -7.18
N LEU A 221 -5.14 -23.85 -7.59
CA LEU A 221 -6.18 -24.29 -6.64
C LEU A 221 -5.72 -25.47 -5.77
N ALA A 222 -4.85 -26.35 -6.27
CA ALA A 222 -4.32 -27.45 -5.48
C ALA A 222 -3.39 -26.92 -4.37
N ARG A 223 -2.56 -25.93 -4.70
CA ARG A 223 -1.72 -25.21 -3.73
C ARG A 223 -2.56 -24.42 -2.72
N ALA A 224 -3.69 -23.84 -3.15
CA ALA A 224 -4.60 -23.15 -2.25
C ALA A 224 -5.14 -24.11 -1.19
N ALA A 225 -5.70 -25.25 -1.60
CA ALA A 225 -6.27 -26.26 -0.71
C ALA A 225 -5.24 -26.93 0.20
N ALA A 226 -4.02 -27.17 -0.31
CA ALA A 226 -2.93 -27.71 0.51
C ALA A 226 -2.48 -26.78 1.64
N GLY A 227 -2.72 -25.47 1.50
CA GLY A 227 -2.41 -24.47 2.54
C GLY A 227 -3.60 -24.10 3.43
N ASP A 228 -4.74 -24.79 3.32
CA ASP A 228 -5.90 -24.55 4.17
C ASP A 228 -5.61 -24.91 5.63
N THR A 229 -6.01 -24.04 6.55
CA THR A 229 -5.88 -24.21 8.00
C THR A 229 -7.02 -23.46 8.71
N ASP A 230 -7.38 -23.91 9.91
CA ASP A 230 -8.44 -23.24 10.68
C ASP A 230 -7.97 -21.88 11.19
N LEU A 231 -8.28 -20.84 10.43
CA LEU A 231 -7.91 -19.45 10.75
C LEU A 231 -8.66 -18.90 11.96
N ARG A 232 -9.77 -19.52 12.38
CA ARG A 232 -10.48 -19.12 13.59
C ARG A 232 -9.64 -19.34 14.85
N ALA A 233 -8.75 -20.32 14.85
CA ALA A 233 -7.82 -20.56 15.95
C ALA A 233 -6.89 -19.36 16.24
N LEU A 234 -6.72 -18.45 15.26
CA LEU A 234 -5.95 -17.21 15.43
C LEU A 234 -6.75 -16.07 16.08
N LEU A 235 -8.07 -16.26 16.27
CA LEU A 235 -8.92 -15.30 16.97
C LEU A 235 -8.94 -15.58 18.47
N PRO A 236 -9.08 -14.54 19.32
CA PRO A 236 -9.34 -14.75 20.73
C PRO A 236 -10.74 -15.36 20.96
N GLU A 237 -10.89 -16.18 21.98
CA GLU A 237 -12.18 -16.81 22.35
C GLU A 237 -13.30 -15.78 22.55
N SER A 238 -12.96 -14.64 23.16
CA SER A 238 -13.92 -13.55 23.39
C SER A 238 -14.03 -12.61 22.19
N ASN A 239 -15.22 -12.45 21.63
CA ASN A 239 -15.51 -11.50 20.54
C ASN A 239 -15.27 -10.03 20.93
N ARG A 240 -15.10 -9.73 22.23
CA ARG A 240 -14.81 -8.37 22.73
C ARG A 240 -13.32 -8.08 22.82
N ARG A 241 -12.47 -9.11 22.80
CA ARG A 241 -11.01 -8.94 22.90
C ARG A 241 -10.44 -8.49 21.58
N ALA A 242 -9.60 -7.46 21.63
CA ALA A 242 -8.83 -7.02 20.48
C ALA A 242 -7.74 -8.05 20.13
N TYR A 243 -7.38 -8.14 18.85
CA TYR A 243 -6.33 -9.01 18.34
C TYR A 243 -5.60 -8.34 17.18
N ASP A 244 -4.40 -8.82 16.90
CA ASP A 244 -3.63 -8.42 15.73
C ASP A 244 -4.09 -9.22 14.51
N VAL A 245 -4.36 -8.54 13.40
CA VAL A 245 -4.82 -9.20 12.16
C VAL A 245 -3.68 -9.83 11.36
N HIS A 246 -2.42 -9.46 11.61
CA HIS A 246 -1.29 -9.94 10.82
C HIS A 246 -1.20 -11.46 10.74
N PRO A 247 -1.35 -12.24 11.82
CA PRO A 247 -1.31 -13.71 11.73
C PRO A 247 -2.36 -14.29 10.76
N ILE A 248 -3.55 -13.68 10.67
CA ILE A 248 -4.58 -14.12 9.72
C ILE A 248 -4.17 -13.79 8.28
N VAL A 249 -3.65 -12.58 8.06
CA VAL A 249 -3.16 -12.16 6.73
C VAL A 249 -2.01 -13.06 6.26
N GLU A 250 -1.05 -13.32 7.15
CA GLU A 250 0.11 -14.17 6.85
C GLU A 250 -0.29 -15.62 6.54
N ALA A 251 -1.23 -16.18 7.30
CA ALA A 251 -1.72 -17.53 7.10
C ALA A 251 -2.57 -17.69 5.81
N LEU A 252 -3.16 -16.61 5.30
CA LEU A 252 -3.83 -16.61 4.01
C LEU A 252 -2.86 -16.65 2.82
N LEU A 253 -1.64 -16.18 3.01
CA LEU A 253 -0.66 -15.99 1.93
C LEU A 253 0.34 -17.16 1.84
N ASP A 254 1.05 -17.21 0.75
CA ASP A 254 2.11 -18.17 0.53
C ASP A 254 3.31 -17.87 1.43
N LEU A 255 4.07 -18.92 1.74
CA LEU A 255 5.38 -18.80 2.35
C LEU A 255 6.48 -18.73 1.26
N GLN A 256 7.56 -18.11 1.60
CA GLN A 256 8.81 -18.06 0.83
C GLN A 256 9.99 -18.32 1.76
N VAL A 257 11.08 -18.82 1.21
CA VAL A 257 12.32 -18.98 1.96
C VAL A 257 12.97 -17.61 2.14
N ALA A 258 13.37 -17.28 3.36
CA ALA A 258 14.08 -16.04 3.69
C ALA A 258 15.52 -16.05 3.12
N GLU A 259 16.24 -14.94 3.26
CA GLU A 259 17.62 -14.81 2.78
C GLU A 259 18.59 -15.82 3.38
N ASP A 260 18.30 -16.35 4.58
CA ASP A 260 19.09 -17.39 5.23
C ASP A 260 19.00 -18.76 4.54
N GLY A 261 18.13 -18.92 3.54
CA GLY A 261 17.93 -20.13 2.77
C GLY A 261 17.23 -21.27 3.53
N VAL A 262 16.76 -21.04 4.75
CA VAL A 262 16.20 -22.07 5.64
C VAL A 262 14.85 -21.66 6.23
N THR A 263 14.73 -20.41 6.69
CA THR A 263 13.52 -19.92 7.38
C THR A 263 12.41 -19.63 6.37
N GLU A 264 11.23 -20.21 6.60
CA GLU A 264 10.03 -19.85 5.83
C GLU A 264 9.36 -18.62 6.45
N ILE A 265 9.14 -17.59 5.64
CA ILE A 265 8.45 -16.36 6.02
C ILE A 265 7.26 -16.12 5.08
N SER A 266 6.26 -15.39 5.55
CA SER A 266 5.14 -14.98 4.68
C SER A 266 5.65 -14.12 3.52
N THR A 267 5.01 -14.27 2.37
CA THR A 267 5.23 -13.38 1.22
C THR A 267 4.67 -11.97 1.44
N PHE A 268 4.03 -11.72 2.58
CA PHE A 268 3.42 -10.43 2.86
C PHE A 268 4.44 -9.29 2.96
N GLU A 269 4.29 -8.27 2.13
CA GLU A 269 5.03 -7.03 2.19
C GLU A 269 4.07 -5.91 2.59
N GLU A 270 4.08 -5.55 3.87
CA GLU A 270 3.22 -4.51 4.40
C GLU A 270 3.68 -3.11 3.97
N LEU A 271 2.74 -2.29 3.51
CA LEU A 271 2.97 -0.90 3.19
C LEU A 271 2.43 0.01 4.30
N GLN A 272 3.16 1.08 4.62
CA GLN A 272 2.77 2.08 5.62
C GLN A 272 2.40 1.47 6.99
N ALA A 273 3.15 0.45 7.44
CA ALA A 273 2.86 -0.32 8.65
C ALA A 273 2.63 0.53 9.91
N LYS A 274 3.33 1.67 10.03
CA LYS A 274 3.26 2.55 11.21
C LYS A 274 2.33 3.76 11.04
N TRP A 275 1.86 4.05 9.79
CA TRP A 275 0.89 5.09 9.52
C TRP A 275 -0.51 4.49 9.39
N ALA A 276 -1.51 5.08 10.07
CA ALA A 276 -2.86 4.54 10.16
C ALA A 276 -2.87 3.02 10.45
N PRO A 277 -2.29 2.55 11.58
CA PRO A 277 -2.08 1.13 11.86
C PRO A 277 -3.36 0.36 12.22
N ASN A 278 -4.50 1.03 12.26
CA ASN A 278 -5.84 0.46 12.39
C ASN A 278 -6.34 -0.17 11.08
N ILE A 279 -5.63 0.04 9.97
CA ILE A 279 -5.80 -0.67 8.70
C ILE A 279 -4.43 -1.12 8.18
N THR A 280 -4.33 -2.40 7.86
CA THR A 280 -3.15 -3.03 7.27
C THR A 280 -3.37 -3.12 5.76
N ILE A 281 -2.37 -2.73 4.97
CA ILE A 281 -2.34 -2.90 3.52
C ILE A 281 -1.00 -3.46 3.10
N GLY A 282 -0.97 -4.24 2.04
CA GLY A 282 0.28 -4.78 1.51
C GLY A 282 0.06 -5.77 0.38
N PHE A 283 1.14 -6.25 -0.17
CA PHE A 283 1.15 -7.26 -1.23
C PHE A 283 1.61 -8.60 -0.68
N GLY A 284 1.14 -9.67 -1.30
CA GLY A 284 1.62 -11.03 -1.06
C GLY A 284 1.26 -11.96 -2.20
N ARG A 285 1.49 -13.26 -2.01
CA ARG A 285 1.07 -14.27 -2.97
C ARG A 285 0.02 -15.18 -2.34
N LEU A 286 -1.07 -15.37 -3.05
CA LEU A 286 -2.11 -16.33 -2.72
C LEU A 286 -2.06 -17.46 -3.75
N ALA A 287 -1.63 -18.65 -3.34
CA ALA A 287 -1.53 -19.80 -4.23
C ALA A 287 -0.80 -19.52 -5.56
N GLY A 288 0.32 -18.80 -5.50
CA GLY A 288 1.15 -18.41 -6.64
C GLY A 288 0.80 -17.08 -7.32
N ARG A 289 -0.40 -16.52 -7.10
CA ARG A 289 -0.84 -15.25 -7.68
C ARG A 289 -0.52 -14.07 -6.77
N SER A 290 0.03 -12.97 -7.31
CA SER A 290 0.14 -11.71 -6.59
C SER A 290 -1.24 -11.16 -6.24
N VAL A 291 -1.43 -10.79 -4.98
CA VAL A 291 -2.66 -10.17 -4.47
C VAL A 291 -2.32 -8.99 -3.58
N GLY A 292 -3.19 -7.98 -3.59
CA GLY A 292 -3.21 -6.94 -2.56
C GLY A 292 -4.10 -7.38 -1.39
N VAL A 293 -3.69 -7.06 -0.17
CA VAL A 293 -4.46 -7.34 1.04
C VAL A 293 -4.80 -6.02 1.73
N ILE A 294 -6.05 -5.88 2.16
CA ILE A 294 -6.53 -4.79 3.01
C ILE A 294 -7.20 -5.46 4.21
N ALA A 295 -6.77 -5.13 5.44
CA ALA A 295 -7.34 -5.72 6.64
C ALA A 295 -7.57 -4.68 7.73
N ASN A 296 -8.73 -4.70 8.41
CA ASN A 296 -8.89 -3.96 9.64
C ASN A 296 -8.04 -4.60 10.74
N ASN A 297 -7.32 -3.79 11.52
CA ASN A 297 -6.55 -4.30 12.66
C ASN A 297 -7.25 -3.94 13.99
N PRO A 298 -8.01 -4.87 14.61
CA PRO A 298 -8.72 -4.61 15.84
C PRO A 298 -7.83 -4.27 17.03
N LEU A 299 -6.54 -4.63 16.99
CA LEU A 299 -5.57 -4.24 18.02
C LEU A 299 -5.39 -2.70 18.08
N ARG A 300 -5.70 -1.99 16.99
CA ARG A 300 -5.58 -0.54 16.88
C ARG A 300 -6.95 0.09 16.70
N MET A 301 -7.34 0.96 17.62
CA MET A 301 -8.65 1.64 17.61
C MET A 301 -9.85 0.70 17.38
N GLY A 302 -9.75 -0.57 17.83
CA GLY A 302 -10.77 -1.59 17.60
C GLY A 302 -11.04 -1.94 16.13
N GLY A 303 -10.14 -1.60 15.21
CA GLY A 303 -10.33 -1.75 13.76
C GLY A 303 -11.23 -0.68 13.13
N CYS A 304 -11.63 0.37 13.86
CA CYS A 304 -12.43 1.48 13.31
C CYS A 304 -11.72 2.11 12.11
N LEU A 305 -12.49 2.56 11.12
CA LEU A 305 -11.99 3.44 10.08
C LEU A 305 -11.91 4.89 10.60
N ASN A 306 -10.81 5.57 10.28
CA ASN A 306 -10.65 7.00 10.49
C ASN A 306 -10.23 7.66 9.16
N SER A 307 -10.01 8.97 9.18
CA SER A 307 -9.62 9.74 8.00
C SER A 307 -8.38 9.17 7.29
N GLU A 308 -7.35 8.84 8.06
CA GLU A 308 -6.07 8.36 7.54
C GLU A 308 -6.18 6.93 7.01
N ALA A 309 -6.90 6.04 7.70
CA ALA A 309 -7.15 4.68 7.25
C ALA A 309 -7.93 4.65 5.92
N ALA A 310 -8.93 5.53 5.77
CA ALA A 310 -9.68 5.65 4.53
C ALA A 310 -8.79 6.13 3.38
N GLU A 311 -7.89 7.08 3.62
CA GLU A 311 -6.96 7.60 2.63
C GLU A 311 -5.91 6.54 2.22
N LYS A 312 -5.30 5.87 3.20
CA LYS A 312 -4.36 4.75 3.01
C LYS A 312 -4.96 3.63 2.15
N ALA A 313 -6.14 3.14 2.53
CA ALA A 313 -6.81 2.06 1.80
C ALA A 313 -7.24 2.50 0.40
N SER A 314 -7.77 3.72 0.23
CA SER A 314 -8.25 4.23 -1.04
C SER A 314 -7.12 4.32 -2.10
N ARG A 315 -5.94 4.82 -1.71
CA ARG A 315 -4.78 4.85 -2.60
C ARG A 315 -4.32 3.43 -2.97
N PHE A 316 -4.31 2.52 -2.00
CA PHE A 316 -3.91 1.13 -2.23
C PHE A 316 -4.87 0.37 -3.15
N VAL A 317 -6.19 0.57 -3.02
CA VAL A 317 -7.19 0.03 -3.97
C VAL A 317 -6.89 0.50 -5.38
N ARG A 318 -6.64 1.80 -5.58
CA ARG A 318 -6.31 2.35 -6.90
C ARG A 318 -5.00 1.80 -7.45
N LEU A 319 -3.98 1.62 -6.61
CA LEU A 319 -2.71 1.00 -6.98
C LEU A 319 -2.91 -0.43 -7.49
N CYS A 320 -3.66 -1.25 -6.76
CA CYS A 320 -3.99 -2.61 -7.17
C CYS A 320 -4.76 -2.62 -8.49
N ASP A 321 -5.78 -1.77 -8.63
CA ASP A 321 -6.61 -1.69 -9.84
C ASP A 321 -5.80 -1.25 -11.05
N ALA A 322 -4.95 -0.22 -10.91
CA ALA A 322 -4.09 0.30 -11.97
C ALA A 322 -3.15 -0.77 -12.55
N PHE A 323 -2.74 -1.75 -11.77
CA PHE A 323 -1.81 -2.81 -12.21
C PHE A 323 -2.43 -4.20 -12.31
N GLY A 324 -3.75 -4.33 -12.17
CA GLY A 324 -4.44 -5.60 -12.36
C GLY A 324 -4.17 -6.63 -11.25
N VAL A 325 -3.87 -6.15 -10.03
CA VAL A 325 -3.63 -7.00 -8.86
C VAL A 325 -4.95 -7.24 -8.12
N PRO A 326 -5.44 -8.48 -8.01
CA PRO A 326 -6.66 -8.80 -7.25
C PRO A 326 -6.52 -8.40 -5.78
N ILE A 327 -7.65 -8.08 -5.12
CA ILE A 327 -7.65 -7.60 -3.73
C ILE A 327 -8.41 -8.57 -2.82
N VAL A 328 -7.79 -8.91 -1.68
CA VAL A 328 -8.41 -9.62 -0.56
C VAL A 328 -8.65 -8.63 0.56
N VAL A 329 -9.90 -8.52 1.02
CA VAL A 329 -10.30 -7.60 2.08
C VAL A 329 -10.73 -8.39 3.31
N VAL A 330 -9.98 -8.32 4.40
CA VAL A 330 -10.30 -8.99 5.67
C VAL A 330 -10.92 -7.97 6.62
N THR A 331 -12.18 -8.19 7.01
CA THR A 331 -12.94 -7.21 7.76
C THR A 331 -13.30 -7.66 9.16
N ASP A 332 -12.98 -6.80 10.12
CA ASP A 332 -13.50 -6.79 11.48
C ASP A 332 -13.57 -5.34 11.95
N VAL A 333 -14.67 -4.65 11.64
CA VAL A 333 -14.80 -3.20 11.78
C VAL A 333 -16.10 -2.79 12.46
N PRO A 334 -16.04 -2.09 13.62
CA PRO A 334 -17.23 -1.63 14.32
C PRO A 334 -17.85 -0.35 13.74
N GLY A 335 -17.23 0.28 12.77
CA GLY A 335 -17.69 1.52 12.16
C GLY A 335 -16.57 2.50 11.86
N TYR A 336 -16.96 3.72 11.49
CA TYR A 336 -16.05 4.87 11.50
C TYR A 336 -15.82 5.36 12.93
N LEU A 337 -14.60 5.80 13.23
CA LEU A 337 -14.24 6.34 14.53
C LEU A 337 -15.00 7.66 14.77
N PRO A 338 -15.86 7.76 15.80
CA PRO A 338 -16.58 8.99 16.09
C PRO A 338 -15.65 10.02 16.77
N GLY A 339 -15.97 11.30 16.62
CA GLY A 339 -15.31 12.36 17.34
C GLY A 339 -15.18 13.66 16.55
N VAL A 340 -15.23 14.79 17.26
CA VAL A 340 -15.09 16.13 16.66
C VAL A 340 -13.80 16.25 15.84
N GLY A 341 -12.69 15.74 16.37
CA GLY A 341 -11.41 15.73 15.66
C GLY A 341 -11.44 14.95 14.35
N GLN A 342 -12.21 13.85 14.26
CA GLN A 342 -12.39 13.09 13.02
C GLN A 342 -13.20 13.86 11.98
N GLU A 343 -14.29 14.51 12.42
CA GLU A 343 -15.10 15.34 11.53
C GLU A 343 -14.27 16.51 10.96
N TRP A 344 -13.53 17.21 11.81
CA TRP A 344 -12.69 18.33 11.39
C TRP A 344 -11.49 17.91 10.55
N ASN A 345 -10.96 16.73 10.77
CA ASN A 345 -9.91 16.12 9.93
C ASN A 345 -10.47 15.59 8.60
N GLY A 346 -11.77 15.79 8.34
CA GLY A 346 -12.41 15.51 7.05
C GLY A 346 -12.68 14.04 6.82
N VAL A 347 -13.13 13.30 7.84
CA VAL A 347 -13.47 11.87 7.74
C VAL A 347 -14.51 11.60 6.63
N VAL A 348 -15.47 12.51 6.43
CA VAL A 348 -16.47 12.38 5.35
C VAL A 348 -15.80 12.46 3.98
N ARG A 349 -14.95 13.47 3.75
CA ARG A 349 -14.25 13.67 2.48
C ARG A 349 -13.27 12.54 2.18
N ARG A 350 -12.49 12.12 3.17
CA ARG A 350 -11.50 11.04 3.03
C ARG A 350 -12.18 9.67 2.96
N GLY A 351 -13.27 9.46 3.72
CA GLY A 351 -14.11 8.27 3.62
C GLY A 351 -14.78 8.12 2.25
N ALA A 352 -15.19 9.23 1.64
CA ALA A 352 -15.73 9.23 0.29
C ALA A 352 -14.72 8.77 -0.77
N LYS A 353 -13.40 9.04 -0.57
CA LYS A 353 -12.35 8.51 -1.46
C LYS A 353 -12.33 6.98 -1.45
N LEU A 354 -12.48 6.34 -0.28
CA LEU A 354 -12.49 4.88 -0.16
C LEU A 354 -13.71 4.28 -0.86
N LEU A 355 -14.89 4.86 -0.67
CA LEU A 355 -16.11 4.46 -1.37
C LEU A 355 -15.94 4.57 -2.89
N HIS A 356 -15.40 5.70 -3.37
CA HIS A 356 -15.14 5.92 -4.78
C HIS A 356 -14.15 4.89 -5.33
N SER A 357 -13.03 4.66 -4.64
CA SER A 357 -11.99 3.73 -5.09
C SER A 357 -12.51 2.31 -5.25
N PHE A 358 -13.30 1.80 -4.31
CA PHE A 358 -13.90 0.49 -4.45
C PHE A 358 -15.00 0.44 -5.52
N ALA A 359 -15.82 1.48 -5.66
CA ALA A 359 -16.87 1.51 -6.69
C ALA A 359 -16.28 1.58 -8.12
N GLU A 360 -15.17 2.32 -8.31
CA GLU A 360 -14.46 2.42 -9.59
C GLU A 360 -13.65 1.17 -9.93
N CYS A 361 -13.13 0.46 -8.92
CA CYS A 361 -12.17 -0.62 -9.06
C CYS A 361 -12.73 -1.79 -9.89
N THR A 362 -11.94 -2.27 -10.83
CA THR A 362 -12.32 -3.31 -11.81
C THR A 362 -11.69 -4.68 -11.55
N VAL A 363 -10.58 -4.75 -10.78
CA VAL A 363 -9.94 -6.02 -10.46
C VAL A 363 -10.84 -6.92 -9.58
N PRO A 364 -10.66 -8.24 -9.59
CA PRO A 364 -11.34 -9.12 -8.65
C PRO A 364 -11.08 -8.70 -7.20
N ARG A 365 -12.16 -8.63 -6.41
CA ARG A 365 -12.10 -8.20 -5.00
C ARG A 365 -12.96 -9.11 -4.15
N VAL A 366 -12.33 -9.80 -3.22
CA VAL A 366 -13.00 -10.74 -2.31
C VAL A 366 -12.96 -10.20 -0.89
N THR A 367 -14.12 -10.13 -0.23
CA THR A 367 -14.24 -9.72 1.16
C THR A 367 -14.47 -10.93 2.05
N LEU A 368 -13.73 -11.01 3.14
CA LEU A 368 -13.92 -11.95 4.23
C LEU A 368 -14.35 -11.19 5.48
N VAL A 369 -15.51 -11.51 6.03
CA VAL A 369 -16.00 -11.01 7.33
C VAL A 369 -15.64 -12.03 8.41
N THR A 370 -14.72 -11.66 9.31
CA THR A 370 -14.22 -12.58 10.34
C THR A 370 -15.05 -12.54 11.64
N ARG A 371 -15.44 -11.33 12.11
CA ARG A 371 -16.26 -11.16 13.32
C ARG A 371 -17.41 -10.19 13.13
N LYS A 372 -17.15 -8.92 12.81
CA LYS A 372 -18.20 -7.89 12.70
C LYS A 372 -17.89 -6.90 11.60
N ILE A 373 -18.97 -6.35 11.04
CA ILE A 373 -18.89 -5.27 10.07
C ILE A 373 -20.17 -4.41 10.21
N TYR A 374 -20.01 -3.15 10.67
CA TYR A 374 -21.14 -2.31 11.05
C TYR A 374 -21.20 -0.99 10.29
N GLY A 375 -22.41 -0.52 10.07
CA GLY A 375 -22.75 0.83 9.63
C GLY A 375 -22.14 1.22 8.29
N GLY A 376 -21.70 2.46 8.17
CA GLY A 376 -21.05 2.97 6.95
C GLY A 376 -19.75 2.27 6.59
N ALA A 377 -19.05 1.70 7.58
CA ALA A 377 -17.84 0.92 7.33
C ALA A 377 -18.15 -0.42 6.62
N TYR A 378 -19.35 -1.02 6.85
CA TYR A 378 -19.80 -2.15 6.06
C TYR A 378 -19.78 -1.83 4.55
N ILE A 379 -20.28 -0.65 4.18
CA ILE A 379 -20.29 -0.25 2.77
C ILE A 379 -18.86 0.00 2.29
N ALA A 380 -18.08 0.76 3.05
CA ALA A 380 -16.75 1.23 2.66
C ALA A 380 -15.69 0.12 2.53
N MET A 381 -15.85 -1.00 3.26
CA MET A 381 -14.91 -2.13 3.22
C MET A 381 -15.30 -3.16 2.13
N ASN A 382 -15.40 -2.70 0.88
CA ASN A 382 -15.66 -3.54 -0.29
C ASN A 382 -16.95 -4.37 -0.16
N SER A 383 -18.08 -3.71 0.07
CA SER A 383 -19.39 -4.38 0.11
C SER A 383 -19.80 -4.94 -1.27
N ARG A 384 -20.74 -5.88 -1.25
CA ARG A 384 -21.35 -6.41 -2.48
C ARG A 384 -21.97 -5.31 -3.34
N ALA A 385 -22.56 -4.29 -2.70
CA ALA A 385 -23.15 -3.15 -3.37
C ALA A 385 -22.15 -2.26 -4.12
N LEU A 386 -20.88 -2.23 -3.69
CA LEU A 386 -19.79 -1.55 -4.40
C LEU A 386 -19.11 -2.43 -5.46
N GLY A 387 -19.65 -3.63 -5.76
CA GLY A 387 -19.15 -4.50 -6.80
C GLY A 387 -18.09 -5.51 -6.33
N ALA A 388 -18.05 -5.90 -5.06
CA ALA A 388 -17.22 -7.02 -4.61
C ALA A 388 -17.50 -8.27 -5.47
N THR A 389 -16.46 -8.99 -5.85
CA THR A 389 -16.54 -10.24 -6.62
C THR A 389 -17.24 -11.32 -5.81
N ALA A 390 -16.86 -11.44 -4.54
CA ALA A 390 -17.51 -12.31 -3.57
C ALA A 390 -17.37 -11.70 -2.16
N VAL A 391 -18.36 -11.98 -1.30
CA VAL A 391 -18.34 -11.63 0.13
C VAL A 391 -18.57 -12.92 0.92
N PHE A 392 -17.54 -13.37 1.61
CA PHE A 392 -17.59 -14.50 2.53
C PHE A 392 -17.67 -14.04 3.97
N ALA A 393 -18.27 -14.86 4.81
CA ALA A 393 -18.33 -14.60 6.23
C ALA A 393 -18.10 -15.89 7.03
N TRP A 394 -17.45 -15.78 8.17
CA TRP A 394 -17.36 -16.91 9.10
C TRP A 394 -18.65 -17.09 9.90
N PRO A 395 -18.97 -18.31 10.38
CA PRO A 395 -20.10 -18.53 11.27
C PRO A 395 -20.02 -17.67 12.52
N GLY A 396 -21.14 -17.04 12.90
CA GLY A 396 -21.21 -16.13 14.04
C GLY A 396 -20.70 -14.70 13.80
N SER A 397 -20.42 -14.35 12.55
CA SER A 397 -20.13 -12.96 12.18
C SER A 397 -21.37 -12.08 12.30
N GLU A 398 -21.15 -10.81 12.65
CA GLU A 398 -22.20 -9.82 12.82
C GLU A 398 -22.17 -8.81 11.68
N VAL A 399 -23.24 -8.78 10.87
CA VAL A 399 -23.43 -7.81 9.77
C VAL A 399 -24.66 -6.98 10.10
N ALA A 400 -24.51 -5.70 10.43
CA ALA A 400 -25.61 -4.87 10.89
C ALA A 400 -25.33 -3.36 10.70
N VAL A 401 -26.36 -2.54 10.91
CA VAL A 401 -26.20 -1.07 10.96
C VAL A 401 -25.38 -0.69 12.21
N MET A 402 -25.64 -1.36 13.34
CA MET A 402 -24.89 -1.23 14.60
C MET A 402 -25.12 -2.49 15.44
N GLY A 403 -24.35 -2.67 16.53
CA GLY A 403 -24.55 -3.80 17.44
C GLY A 403 -25.97 -3.82 18.00
N ALA A 404 -26.58 -5.01 18.12
CA ALA A 404 -27.99 -5.19 18.43
C ALA A 404 -28.43 -4.49 19.75
N LYS A 405 -27.59 -4.54 20.81
CA LYS A 405 -27.88 -3.82 22.07
C LYS A 405 -27.96 -2.31 21.87
N ALA A 406 -27.06 -1.72 21.08
CA ALA A 406 -27.08 -0.28 20.81
C ALA A 406 -28.33 0.10 20.00
N ALA A 407 -28.70 -0.69 19.00
CA ALA A 407 -29.90 -0.48 18.19
C ALA A 407 -31.16 -0.53 19.05
N VAL A 408 -31.30 -1.52 19.91
CA VAL A 408 -32.42 -1.66 20.83
C VAL A 408 -32.49 -0.50 21.83
N GLY A 409 -31.35 -0.04 22.34
CA GLY A 409 -31.29 1.13 23.22
C GLY A 409 -31.87 2.40 22.59
N ILE A 410 -31.78 2.50 21.24
CA ILE A 410 -32.38 3.61 20.47
C ILE A 410 -33.85 3.33 20.15
N LEU A 411 -34.13 2.20 19.53
CA LEU A 411 -35.45 1.83 19.01
C LEU A 411 -36.48 1.61 20.11
N HIS A 412 -36.06 1.00 21.20
CA HIS A 412 -36.92 0.64 22.33
C HIS A 412 -36.67 1.49 23.58
N LYS A 413 -36.08 2.68 23.44
CA LYS A 413 -35.74 3.60 24.54
C LYS A 413 -36.90 3.82 25.52
N LYS A 414 -38.12 4.00 25.02
CA LYS A 414 -39.32 4.22 25.84
C LYS A 414 -39.70 2.97 26.62
N ALA A 415 -39.66 1.80 25.98
CA ALA A 415 -40.00 0.52 26.65
C ALA A 415 -38.99 0.17 27.74
N LEU A 416 -37.69 0.36 27.46
CA LEU A 416 -36.63 0.14 28.44
C LEU A 416 -36.72 1.11 29.64
N ALA A 417 -37.09 2.37 29.38
CA ALA A 417 -37.28 3.36 30.45
C ALA A 417 -38.51 3.08 31.33
N ALA A 418 -39.54 2.47 30.77
CA ALA A 418 -40.75 2.09 31.49
C ALA A 418 -40.65 0.78 32.26
N ALA A 419 -39.67 -0.08 31.98
CA ALA A 419 -39.43 -1.34 32.64
C ALA A 419 -38.86 -1.12 34.04
N PRO A 420 -39.25 -1.98 35.04
CA PRO A 420 -38.61 -2.00 36.34
C PRO A 420 -37.11 -2.16 36.25
N GLU A 421 -36.36 -1.53 37.13
CA GLU A 421 -34.90 -1.50 37.08
C GLU A 421 -34.30 -2.92 37.05
N GLU A 422 -34.85 -3.82 37.87
CA GLU A 422 -34.47 -5.24 37.98
C GLU A 422 -34.76 -6.08 36.73
N GLU A 423 -35.71 -5.67 35.85
CA GLU A 423 -36.08 -6.37 34.61
C GLU A 423 -35.47 -5.75 33.35
N ARG A 424 -34.92 -4.53 33.47
CA ARG A 424 -34.46 -3.73 32.31
C ARG A 424 -33.38 -4.42 31.51
N ASP A 425 -32.40 -5.02 32.18
CA ASP A 425 -31.28 -5.72 31.51
C ASP A 425 -31.77 -6.99 30.82
N ALA A 426 -32.65 -7.75 31.42
CA ALA A 426 -33.25 -8.95 30.83
C ALA A 426 -34.13 -8.58 29.59
N LEU A 427 -34.90 -7.51 29.69
CA LEU A 427 -35.68 -6.98 28.58
C LEU A 427 -34.79 -6.52 27.46
N HIS A 428 -33.71 -5.80 27.76
CA HIS A 428 -32.74 -5.32 26.78
C HIS A 428 -32.08 -6.46 26.03
N GLU A 429 -31.64 -7.51 26.75
CA GLU A 429 -31.04 -8.70 26.15
C GLU A 429 -32.02 -9.42 25.21
N ARG A 430 -33.25 -9.67 25.68
CA ARG A 430 -34.29 -10.30 24.84
C ARG A 430 -34.57 -9.53 23.57
N LEU A 431 -34.77 -8.20 23.66
CA LEU A 431 -35.01 -7.38 22.52
C LEU A 431 -33.81 -7.32 21.58
N ALA A 432 -32.56 -7.40 22.08
CA ALA A 432 -31.36 -7.46 21.27
C ALA A 432 -31.30 -8.75 20.44
N VAL A 433 -31.62 -9.90 21.05
CA VAL A 433 -31.69 -11.17 20.31
C VAL A 433 -32.80 -11.16 19.26
N GLU A 434 -33.98 -10.63 19.58
CA GLU A 434 -35.07 -10.49 18.61
C GLU A 434 -34.68 -9.55 17.44
N HIS A 435 -34.03 -8.42 17.74
CA HIS A 435 -33.57 -7.48 16.73
C HIS A 435 -32.52 -8.10 15.81
N GLU A 436 -31.58 -8.87 16.34
CA GLU A 436 -30.55 -9.54 15.55
C GLU A 436 -31.16 -10.55 14.57
N GLN A 437 -32.17 -11.29 14.97
CA GLN A 437 -32.88 -12.25 14.11
C GLN A 437 -33.64 -11.58 12.97
N ILE A 438 -34.18 -10.41 13.18
CA ILE A 438 -35.03 -9.70 12.20
C ILE A 438 -34.25 -8.77 11.28
N ALA A 439 -33.34 -7.98 11.84
CA ALA A 439 -32.72 -6.84 11.17
C ALA A 439 -31.18 -6.94 11.02
N GLY A 440 -30.55 -7.98 11.56
CA GLY A 440 -29.10 -8.14 11.54
C GLY A 440 -28.65 -9.59 11.40
N GLY A 441 -27.35 -9.80 11.64
CA GLY A 441 -26.74 -11.12 11.63
C GLY A 441 -26.37 -11.64 10.24
N VAL A 442 -25.40 -12.57 10.21
CA VAL A 442 -24.86 -13.14 8.97
C VAL A 442 -25.88 -13.95 8.17
N GLY A 443 -26.84 -14.59 8.86
CA GLY A 443 -27.92 -15.38 8.22
C GLY A 443 -28.83 -14.48 7.38
N ARG A 444 -29.24 -13.32 7.91
CA ARG A 444 -30.04 -12.33 7.17
C ARG A 444 -29.23 -11.75 6.01
N ALA A 445 -27.98 -11.37 6.26
CA ALA A 445 -27.10 -10.84 5.23
C ALA A 445 -26.94 -11.81 4.04
N ARG A 446 -26.82 -13.12 4.31
CA ARG A 446 -26.80 -14.14 3.27
C ARG A 446 -28.14 -14.23 2.53
N SER A 447 -29.27 -14.23 3.25
CA SER A 447 -30.60 -14.39 2.64
C SER A 447 -30.96 -13.27 1.65
N ILE A 448 -30.38 -12.07 1.79
CA ILE A 448 -30.61 -10.92 0.90
C ILE A 448 -29.45 -10.65 -0.07
N GLY A 449 -28.46 -11.56 -0.17
CA GLY A 449 -27.33 -11.45 -1.11
C GLY A 449 -26.26 -10.42 -0.74
N VAL A 450 -26.19 -10.00 0.51
CA VAL A 450 -25.14 -9.13 1.05
C VAL A 450 -23.87 -9.92 1.35
N VAL A 451 -24.03 -11.16 1.83
CA VAL A 451 -23.01 -12.18 1.97
C VAL A 451 -23.36 -13.30 0.99
N ASP A 452 -22.41 -13.69 0.15
CA ASP A 452 -22.62 -14.77 -0.82
C ASP A 452 -22.63 -16.13 -0.13
N GLU A 453 -21.72 -16.35 0.81
CA GLU A 453 -21.58 -17.63 1.51
C GLU A 453 -21.04 -17.48 2.92
N ILE A 454 -21.55 -18.33 3.84
CA ILE A 454 -20.96 -18.53 5.16
C ILE A 454 -20.02 -19.73 5.04
N ILE A 455 -18.73 -19.50 5.14
CA ILE A 455 -17.68 -20.48 4.89
C ILE A 455 -17.08 -21.03 6.18
N ASP A 456 -16.61 -22.29 6.12
CA ASP A 456 -15.79 -22.84 7.19
C ASP A 456 -14.45 -22.06 7.27
N PRO A 457 -14.05 -21.55 8.43
CA PRO A 457 -12.77 -20.89 8.62
C PRO A 457 -11.57 -21.72 8.15
N ALA A 458 -11.64 -23.04 8.21
CA ALA A 458 -10.60 -23.95 7.72
C ALA A 458 -10.45 -23.95 6.17
N LEU A 459 -11.48 -23.54 5.43
CA LEU A 459 -11.49 -23.49 3.96
C LEU A 459 -11.31 -22.09 3.42
N THR A 460 -10.96 -21.12 4.28
CA THR A 460 -10.94 -19.70 3.90
C THR A 460 -10.01 -19.42 2.72
N ARG A 461 -8.80 -19.99 2.76
CA ARG A 461 -7.78 -19.75 1.73
C ARG A 461 -8.22 -20.29 0.36
N SER A 462 -8.70 -21.53 0.30
CA SER A 462 -9.19 -22.15 -0.94
C SER A 462 -10.41 -21.41 -1.49
N ARG A 463 -11.37 -21.01 -0.64
CA ARG A 463 -12.59 -20.31 -1.10
C ARG A 463 -12.26 -18.93 -1.68
N ILE A 464 -11.34 -18.19 -1.07
CA ILE A 464 -10.87 -16.89 -1.61
C ILE A 464 -10.13 -17.13 -2.94
N ALA A 465 -9.24 -18.11 -3.02
CA ALA A 465 -8.49 -18.43 -4.22
C ALA A 465 -9.44 -18.83 -5.39
N GLU A 466 -10.44 -19.67 -5.13
CA GLU A 466 -11.46 -20.05 -6.10
C GLU A 466 -12.23 -18.85 -6.64
N ALA A 467 -12.66 -17.93 -5.77
CA ALA A 467 -13.38 -16.74 -6.19
C ALA A 467 -12.52 -15.80 -7.05
N VAL A 468 -11.22 -15.65 -6.69
CA VAL A 468 -10.27 -14.87 -7.50
C VAL A 468 -10.00 -15.55 -8.86
N ALA A 469 -9.81 -16.88 -8.88
CA ALA A 469 -9.52 -17.64 -10.10
C ALA A 469 -10.70 -17.65 -11.07
N ALA A 470 -11.94 -17.71 -10.57
CA ALA A 470 -13.15 -17.71 -11.37
C ALA A 470 -13.48 -16.35 -12.00
N ALA A 471 -12.94 -15.26 -11.43
CA ALA A 471 -13.21 -13.93 -11.92
C ALA A 471 -12.34 -13.58 -13.13
N PRO A 472 -12.87 -12.81 -14.11
CA PRO A 472 -12.07 -12.37 -15.25
C PRO A 472 -10.96 -11.43 -14.80
N ALA A 473 -9.75 -11.63 -15.32
CA ALA A 473 -8.65 -10.69 -15.11
C ALA A 473 -9.01 -9.33 -15.74
N ARG A 474 -8.93 -8.28 -14.94
CA ARG A 474 -9.22 -6.90 -15.35
C ARG A 474 -8.14 -5.96 -14.81
N ARG A 475 -8.03 -4.79 -15.41
CA ARG A 475 -7.13 -3.72 -14.99
C ARG A 475 -7.82 -2.38 -15.20
N GLY A 476 -7.74 -1.50 -14.20
CA GLY A 476 -8.24 -0.13 -14.30
C GLY A 476 -7.44 0.70 -15.31
N ARG A 477 -8.13 1.69 -15.90
CA ARG A 477 -7.52 2.63 -16.86
C ARG A 477 -7.60 4.05 -16.31
N HIS A 478 -6.93 4.29 -15.19
CA HIS A 478 -6.91 5.59 -14.53
C HIS A 478 -5.50 5.93 -14.06
N LYS A 479 -5.25 7.20 -13.79
CA LYS A 479 -4.02 7.66 -13.14
C LYS A 479 -4.05 7.31 -11.66
N ASN A 480 -2.89 6.97 -11.11
CA ASN A 480 -2.75 6.70 -9.68
C ASN A 480 -2.36 7.99 -8.94
N ILE A 481 -3.36 8.84 -8.68
CA ILE A 481 -3.17 10.16 -8.08
C ILE A 481 -2.64 9.99 -6.63
N PRO A 482 -1.60 10.74 -6.21
CA PRO A 482 -1.18 10.81 -4.82
C PRO A 482 -2.31 11.34 -3.93
N LEU A 483 -2.55 10.68 -2.80
CA LEU A 483 -3.65 11.01 -1.88
C LEU A 483 -3.12 11.42 -0.51
#